data_ed6153a1ff66612be597b028beeea5ab
#
_entry.id   ed6153a1ff66612be597b028beeea5ab
#
_cell.length_a   1.000
_cell.length_b   1.000
_cell.length_c   1.000
_cell.angle_alpha   90.00
_cell.angle_beta   90.00
_cell.angle_gamma   90.00
#
_symmetry.space_group_name_H-M   'P 1'
#
loop_
_entity.id
_entity.type
_entity.pdbx_description
1 polymer ?
#
loop_
_entity_poly.entity_id
_entity_poly.type
_entity_poly.pdbx_seq_one_letter_code
_entity_poly.pdbx_strand_id
1 'polypeptide(L)'
;MQKISWAVDLLPAQQEFSADLAQKFQALEKSHTHTVAGIDGWLFLPSELRFLSVGEFWGKNAVRVSRATKPEDADPLPAIIDFHEQLKKRGIELLLVPVPPKAAIYPEKIVPQFNTGEDAAPFLHRFYDALRSRGVDVLDLSPIFLQHRDNERGEVFCKTDTHWSGYGCVLAAERIAEKVREKLKVQATQDSYSTEWQQIEITGDLAQLLPSNSAKPGPEKIQIRNVSEKSGSGKIQSDSNSPLLLLGDSYTLVFHDFYAERAGLLDQLTNELGFAPDLIGTRGSGATTVRVSLYRRTLKDPNYLSKKRVLVWCFSAREFSEADLWSKVPVSK
;
A
#
# COMPACT_ATOMS: atom_id res chain seq x y z
N MET A 1 -26.40 6.83 20.62
CA MET A 1 -25.79 6.00 19.56
C MET A 1 -26.49 6.34 18.24
N GLN A 2 -25.90 7.13 17.38
CA GLN A 2 -26.41 7.28 16.01
C GLN A 2 -26.17 5.95 15.29
N LYS A 3 -27.23 5.28 14.86
CA LYS A 3 -27.12 4.12 13.96
C LYS A 3 -26.37 4.55 12.71
N ILE A 4 -25.22 3.98 12.48
CA ILE A 4 -24.39 4.25 11.31
C ILE A 4 -25.16 3.70 10.10
N SER A 5 -25.66 4.58 9.24
CA SER A 5 -26.64 4.25 8.17
C SER A 5 -26.12 3.29 7.09
N TRP A 6 -24.83 3.02 7.04
CA TRP A 6 -24.19 2.11 6.10
C TRP A 6 -24.11 0.64 6.59
N ALA A 7 -24.37 0.42 7.89
CA ALA A 7 -24.30 -0.93 8.48
C ALA A 7 -25.37 -1.90 7.91
N VAL A 8 -26.37 -1.39 7.18
CA VAL A 8 -27.48 -2.18 6.66
C VAL A 8 -27.07 -3.21 5.59
N ASP A 9 -25.95 -2.94 4.87
CA ASP A 9 -25.49 -3.79 3.77
C ASP A 9 -24.32 -4.73 4.14
N LEU A 10 -23.90 -4.74 5.40
CA LEU A 10 -22.83 -5.60 5.90
C LEU A 10 -23.41 -6.87 6.55
N LEU A 11 -22.67 -7.96 6.45
CA LEU A 11 -22.92 -9.16 7.25
C LEU A 11 -22.76 -8.87 8.75
N PRO A 12 -23.47 -9.57 9.65
CA PRO A 12 -23.40 -9.31 11.10
C PRO A 12 -21.96 -9.26 11.65
N ALA A 13 -21.11 -10.20 11.27
CA ALA A 13 -19.71 -10.22 11.73
C ALA A 13 -18.89 -9.03 11.19
N GLN A 14 -19.16 -8.54 9.99
CA GLN A 14 -18.53 -7.33 9.45
C GLN A 14 -18.98 -6.07 10.20
N GLN A 15 -20.25 -6.02 10.62
CA GLN A 15 -20.78 -4.93 11.46
C GLN A 15 -20.11 -4.92 12.83
N GLU A 16 -19.98 -6.10 13.45
CA GLU A 16 -19.33 -6.27 14.75
C GLU A 16 -17.84 -5.90 14.67
N PHE A 17 -17.13 -6.38 13.67
CA PHE A 17 -15.73 -6.04 13.43
C PHE A 17 -15.51 -4.53 13.28
N SER A 18 -16.30 -3.86 12.44
CA SER A 18 -16.23 -2.41 12.26
C SER A 18 -16.55 -1.65 13.56
N ALA A 19 -17.52 -2.14 14.36
CA ALA A 19 -17.86 -1.53 15.63
C ALA A 19 -16.72 -1.68 16.66
N ASP A 20 -16.11 -2.86 16.75
CA ASP A 20 -14.97 -3.12 17.63
C ASP A 20 -13.76 -2.26 17.25
N LEU A 21 -13.46 -2.12 15.96
CA LEU A 21 -12.40 -1.24 15.48
C LEU A 21 -12.68 0.23 15.82
N ALA A 22 -13.91 0.70 15.63
CA ALA A 22 -14.32 2.06 15.96
C ALA A 22 -14.19 2.33 17.46
N GLN A 23 -14.57 1.37 18.31
CA GLN A 23 -14.39 1.49 19.77
C GLN A 23 -12.92 1.56 20.17
N LYS A 24 -12.07 0.69 19.62
CA LYS A 24 -10.63 0.71 19.86
C LYS A 24 -10.03 2.04 19.43
N PHE A 25 -10.39 2.54 18.24
CA PHE A 25 -9.90 3.82 17.73
C PHE A 25 -10.31 4.99 18.67
N GLN A 26 -11.57 5.07 19.11
CA GLN A 26 -12.05 6.10 20.03
C GLN A 26 -11.31 6.08 21.38
N ALA A 27 -10.97 4.89 21.89
CA ALA A 27 -10.18 4.77 23.13
C ALA A 27 -8.76 5.35 22.94
N LEU A 28 -8.18 5.18 21.76
CA LEU A 28 -6.84 5.66 21.42
C LEU A 28 -6.78 7.18 21.20
N GLU A 29 -7.79 7.77 20.55
CA GLU A 29 -7.86 9.23 20.41
C GLU A 29 -7.81 9.93 21.78
N LYS A 30 -8.42 9.32 22.82
CA LYS A 30 -8.38 9.83 24.19
C LYS A 30 -7.03 9.65 24.88
N SER A 31 -6.26 8.63 24.50
CA SER A 31 -4.98 8.27 25.14
C SER A 31 -3.76 8.85 24.45
N HIS A 32 -3.91 9.55 23.32
CA HIS A 32 -2.82 10.04 22.45
C HIS A 32 -1.80 8.96 22.06
N THR A 33 -2.25 7.71 21.96
CA THR A 33 -1.39 6.59 21.57
C THR A 33 -1.33 6.47 20.06
N HIS A 34 -0.13 6.29 19.52
CA HIS A 34 0.11 6.18 18.08
C HIS A 34 0.18 4.73 17.58
N THR A 35 -0.07 3.76 18.46
CA THR A 35 0.00 2.32 18.15
C THR A 35 -1.07 1.57 18.93
N VAL A 36 -1.73 0.61 18.29
CA VAL A 36 -2.68 -0.31 18.91
C VAL A 36 -2.02 -1.66 19.10
N ALA A 37 -2.01 -2.17 20.34
CA ALA A 37 -1.60 -3.54 20.61
C ALA A 37 -2.74 -4.51 20.28
N GLY A 38 -2.41 -5.51 19.47
CA GLY A 38 -3.20 -6.72 19.25
C GLY A 38 -2.72 -7.87 20.13
N ILE A 39 -3.09 -9.10 19.78
CA ILE A 39 -2.60 -10.32 20.45
C ILE A 39 -1.28 -10.79 19.83
N ASP A 40 -0.55 -11.67 20.51
CA ASP A 40 0.69 -12.34 20.05
C ASP A 40 1.79 -11.37 19.57
N GLY A 41 1.86 -10.17 20.15
CA GLY A 41 2.87 -9.16 19.82
C GLY A 41 2.60 -8.36 18.54
N TRP A 42 1.42 -8.52 17.93
CA TRP A 42 1.01 -7.71 16.80
C TRP A 42 0.70 -6.28 17.21
N LEU A 43 1.20 -5.34 16.42
CA LEU A 43 0.93 -3.92 16.57
C LEU A 43 0.25 -3.38 15.30
N PHE A 44 -0.67 -2.45 15.48
CA PHE A 44 -1.47 -1.88 14.39
C PHE A 44 -1.43 -0.36 14.41
N LEU A 45 -1.54 0.23 13.22
CA LEU A 45 -1.62 1.68 13.07
C LEU A 45 -3.07 2.14 13.29
N PRO A 46 -3.34 3.12 14.19
CA PRO A 46 -4.70 3.60 14.46
C PRO A 46 -5.47 4.05 13.22
N SER A 47 -4.79 4.73 12.27
CA SER A 47 -5.43 5.19 11.02
C SER A 47 -5.89 4.05 10.12
N GLU A 48 -5.24 2.87 10.12
CA GLU A 48 -5.75 1.69 9.42
C GLU A 48 -7.03 1.15 10.03
N LEU A 49 -7.09 1.11 11.38
CA LEU A 49 -8.30 0.66 12.09
C LEU A 49 -9.47 1.62 11.85
N ARG A 50 -9.19 2.93 11.86
CA ARG A 50 -10.18 3.93 11.51
C ARG A 50 -10.68 3.74 10.08
N PHE A 51 -9.78 3.60 9.10
CA PHE A 51 -10.14 3.37 7.70
C PHE A 51 -11.09 2.17 7.54
N LEU A 52 -10.83 1.05 8.22
CA LEU A 52 -11.70 -0.12 8.18
C LEU A 52 -13.06 0.09 8.90
N SER A 53 -13.17 1.08 9.78
CA SER A 53 -14.38 1.34 10.59
C SER A 53 -15.29 2.44 10.05
N VAL A 54 -14.86 3.25 9.08
CA VAL A 54 -15.63 4.44 8.63
C VAL A 54 -16.69 4.14 7.57
N GLY A 55 -16.68 2.96 6.98
CA GLY A 55 -17.65 2.58 5.95
C GLY A 55 -17.32 3.16 4.57
N GLU A 56 -18.33 3.57 3.81
CA GLU A 56 -18.13 4.13 2.47
C GLU A 56 -17.43 5.49 2.52
N PHE A 57 -16.24 5.56 1.95
CA PHE A 57 -15.33 6.71 2.02
C PHE A 57 -15.21 7.48 0.69
N TRP A 58 -16.11 7.27 -0.26
CA TRP A 58 -16.17 7.98 -1.55
C TRP A 58 -17.56 8.54 -1.83
N GLY A 59 -17.68 9.36 -2.90
CA GLY A 59 -18.92 10.01 -3.26
C GLY A 59 -19.43 10.95 -2.17
N LYS A 60 -20.75 10.98 -1.96
CA LYS A 60 -21.35 11.92 -0.98
C LYS A 60 -20.93 11.62 0.48
N ASN A 61 -20.45 10.41 0.78
CA ASN A 61 -20.02 10.04 2.12
C ASN A 61 -18.60 10.49 2.45
N ALA A 62 -17.77 10.74 1.43
CA ALA A 62 -16.36 11.12 1.61
C ALA A 62 -16.16 12.28 2.60
N VAL A 63 -16.92 13.37 2.45
CA VAL A 63 -16.82 14.56 3.30
C VAL A 63 -17.04 14.26 4.81
N ARG A 64 -17.80 13.22 5.11
CA ARG A 64 -18.13 12.86 6.50
C ARG A 64 -17.03 12.04 7.19
N VAL A 65 -16.21 11.33 6.42
CA VAL A 65 -15.27 10.34 6.94
C VAL A 65 -13.81 10.64 6.60
N SER A 66 -13.55 11.43 5.56
CA SER A 66 -12.19 11.81 5.15
C SER A 66 -11.51 12.68 6.20
N ARG A 67 -10.18 12.56 6.30
CA ARG A 67 -9.31 13.48 7.05
C ARG A 67 -8.89 14.69 6.23
N ALA A 68 -9.34 14.81 4.99
CA ALA A 68 -9.05 15.97 4.15
C ALA A 68 -9.46 17.26 4.84
N THR A 69 -8.59 18.27 4.73
CA THR A 69 -8.81 19.59 5.36
C THR A 69 -9.92 20.38 4.70
N LYS A 70 -10.24 20.06 3.43
CA LYS A 70 -11.29 20.71 2.65
C LYS A 70 -12.28 19.70 2.08
N PRO A 71 -13.59 20.00 2.10
CA PRO A 71 -14.60 19.07 1.57
C PRO A 71 -14.40 18.67 0.11
N GLU A 72 -13.92 19.58 -0.74
CA GLU A 72 -13.64 19.34 -2.16
C GLU A 72 -12.48 18.36 -2.40
N ASP A 73 -11.61 18.21 -1.42
CA ASP A 73 -10.45 17.28 -1.45
C ASP A 73 -10.71 15.95 -0.72
N ALA A 74 -11.96 15.73 -0.27
CA ALA A 74 -12.30 14.56 0.56
C ALA A 74 -12.46 13.25 -0.23
N ASP A 75 -12.93 13.34 -1.48
CA ASP A 75 -13.29 12.15 -2.29
C ASP A 75 -12.10 11.72 -3.16
N PRO A 76 -11.56 10.49 -2.92
CA PRO A 76 -10.45 9.97 -3.72
C PRO A 76 -10.85 9.66 -5.18
N LEU A 77 -12.12 9.33 -5.44
CA LEU A 77 -12.58 8.82 -6.72
C LEU A 77 -12.35 9.78 -7.88
N PRO A 78 -12.77 11.08 -7.82
CA PRO A 78 -12.54 12.04 -8.91
C PRO A 78 -11.07 12.30 -9.20
N ALA A 79 -10.21 12.29 -8.17
CA ALA A 79 -8.79 12.55 -8.32
C ALA A 79 -8.05 11.36 -8.98
N ILE A 80 -8.45 10.13 -8.67
CA ILE A 80 -7.90 8.92 -9.29
C ILE A 80 -8.33 8.82 -10.76
N ILE A 81 -9.61 9.07 -11.05
CA ILE A 81 -10.13 9.06 -12.43
C ILE A 81 -9.43 10.13 -13.26
N ASP A 82 -9.29 11.35 -12.74
CA ASP A 82 -8.60 12.44 -13.44
C ASP A 82 -7.15 12.07 -13.77
N PHE A 83 -6.43 11.48 -12.82
CA PHE A 83 -5.06 11.03 -13.03
C PHE A 83 -4.97 9.91 -14.07
N HIS A 84 -5.88 8.92 -14.01
CA HIS A 84 -6.01 7.86 -15.01
C HIS A 84 -6.22 8.43 -16.43
N GLU A 85 -7.18 9.34 -16.60
CA GLU A 85 -7.49 9.93 -17.90
C GLU A 85 -6.33 10.77 -18.46
N GLN A 86 -5.60 11.49 -17.61
CA GLN A 86 -4.43 12.25 -18.02
C GLN A 86 -3.30 11.33 -18.53
N LEU A 87 -3.05 10.19 -17.86
CA LEU A 87 -2.07 9.18 -18.29
C LEU A 87 -2.50 8.50 -19.58
N LYS A 88 -3.77 8.10 -19.67
CA LYS A 88 -4.35 7.46 -20.86
C LYS A 88 -4.22 8.31 -22.11
N LYS A 89 -4.46 9.63 -22.02
CA LYS A 89 -4.24 10.58 -23.12
C LYS A 89 -2.79 10.64 -23.63
N ARG A 90 -1.83 10.16 -22.81
CA ARG A 90 -0.40 10.07 -23.16
C ARG A 90 0.03 8.67 -23.57
N GLY A 91 -0.91 7.73 -23.66
CA GLY A 91 -0.61 6.34 -23.96
C GLY A 91 0.10 5.62 -22.81
N ILE A 92 -0.07 6.07 -21.56
CA ILE A 92 0.47 5.46 -20.37
C ILE A 92 -0.65 4.76 -19.62
N GLU A 93 -0.51 3.46 -19.40
CA GLU A 93 -1.48 2.66 -18.66
C GLU A 93 -1.24 2.80 -17.15
N LEU A 94 -2.30 3.10 -16.40
CA LEU A 94 -2.26 3.10 -14.93
C LEU A 94 -2.58 1.70 -14.41
N LEU A 95 -1.75 1.19 -13.50
CA LEU A 95 -2.06 0.09 -12.60
C LEU A 95 -2.08 0.63 -11.18
N LEU A 96 -3.26 0.71 -10.58
CA LEU A 96 -3.43 1.12 -9.17
C LEU A 96 -3.24 -0.09 -8.27
N VAL A 97 -2.36 0.02 -7.27
CA VAL A 97 -2.01 -1.07 -6.36
C VAL A 97 -2.14 -0.57 -4.91
N PRO A 98 -3.36 -0.51 -4.36
CA PRO A 98 -3.54 -0.17 -2.96
C PRO A 98 -3.12 -1.35 -2.09
N VAL A 99 -2.18 -1.11 -1.18
CA VAL A 99 -1.76 -2.13 -0.20
C VAL A 99 -2.84 -2.26 0.86
N PRO A 100 -3.44 -3.45 1.06
CA PRO A 100 -4.52 -3.63 2.04
C PRO A 100 -4.03 -3.34 3.46
N PRO A 101 -4.89 -2.86 4.37
CA PRO A 101 -4.55 -2.69 5.77
C PRO A 101 -4.13 -4.02 6.40
N LYS A 102 -3.12 -3.99 7.26
CA LYS A 102 -2.66 -5.18 8.00
C LYS A 102 -3.80 -5.86 8.77
N ALA A 103 -4.68 -5.08 9.40
CA ALA A 103 -5.83 -5.59 10.12
C ALA A 103 -6.90 -6.24 9.22
N ALA A 104 -6.89 -5.99 7.89
CA ALA A 104 -7.75 -6.71 6.96
C ALA A 104 -7.22 -8.10 6.60
N ILE A 105 -5.90 -8.31 6.74
CA ILE A 105 -5.26 -9.60 6.48
C ILE A 105 -5.16 -10.45 7.75
N TYR A 106 -4.99 -9.80 8.91
CA TYR A 106 -4.89 -10.44 10.23
C TYR A 106 -5.95 -9.89 11.20
N PRO A 107 -7.25 -9.96 10.84
CA PRO A 107 -8.31 -9.37 11.66
C PRO A 107 -8.42 -10.01 13.05
N GLU A 108 -8.16 -11.32 13.17
CA GLU A 108 -8.16 -12.04 14.44
C GLU A 108 -7.04 -11.59 15.41
N LYS A 109 -6.01 -10.94 14.91
CA LYS A 109 -4.93 -10.40 15.75
C LYS A 109 -5.31 -9.11 16.46
N ILE A 110 -6.38 -8.45 16.01
CA ILE A 110 -6.94 -7.24 16.63
C ILE A 110 -8.33 -7.47 17.23
N VAL A 111 -9.16 -8.34 16.62
CA VAL A 111 -10.48 -8.76 17.07
C VAL A 111 -10.51 -10.29 17.09
N PRO A 112 -10.10 -10.95 18.21
CA PRO A 112 -9.88 -12.40 18.25
C PRO A 112 -11.08 -13.27 17.86
N GLN A 113 -12.30 -12.76 18.01
CA GLN A 113 -13.54 -13.45 17.66
C GLN A 113 -13.92 -13.31 16.17
N PHE A 114 -13.19 -12.53 15.36
CA PHE A 114 -13.49 -12.35 13.95
C PHE A 114 -13.32 -13.67 13.18
N ASN A 115 -14.30 -14.01 12.37
CA ASN A 115 -14.24 -15.18 11.49
C ASN A 115 -13.37 -14.83 10.26
N THR A 116 -12.17 -15.40 10.19
CA THR A 116 -11.19 -15.16 9.10
C THR A 116 -11.64 -15.62 7.72
N GLY A 117 -12.74 -16.34 7.60
CA GLY A 117 -13.40 -16.68 6.34
C GLY A 117 -14.24 -15.52 5.75
N GLU A 118 -14.42 -14.43 6.48
CA GLU A 118 -15.19 -13.28 6.06
C GLU A 118 -14.29 -12.12 5.60
N ASP A 119 -14.84 -11.28 4.70
CA ASP A 119 -14.15 -10.08 4.23
C ASP A 119 -14.10 -9.01 5.33
N ALA A 120 -12.89 -8.69 5.79
CA ALA A 120 -12.66 -7.66 6.79
C ALA A 120 -12.59 -6.22 6.20
N ALA A 121 -12.61 -6.07 4.87
CA ALA A 121 -12.51 -4.78 4.18
C ALA A 121 -13.55 -4.60 3.06
N PRO A 122 -14.86 -4.87 3.28
CA PRO A 122 -15.86 -4.91 2.22
C PRO A 122 -16.03 -3.57 1.47
N PHE A 123 -15.86 -2.45 2.15
CA PHE A 123 -15.93 -1.14 1.49
C PHE A 123 -14.72 -0.86 0.61
N LEU A 124 -13.55 -1.38 0.94
CA LEU A 124 -12.38 -1.30 0.09
C LEU A 124 -12.60 -2.04 -1.24
N HIS A 125 -13.14 -3.27 -1.19
CA HIS A 125 -13.43 -4.06 -2.38
C HIS A 125 -14.53 -3.43 -3.24
N ARG A 126 -15.60 -2.89 -2.63
CA ARG A 126 -16.63 -2.11 -3.34
C ARG A 126 -16.03 -0.86 -4.02
N PHE A 127 -15.07 -0.20 -3.39
CA PHE A 127 -14.39 0.93 -4.00
C PHE A 127 -13.54 0.52 -5.21
N TYR A 128 -12.87 -0.65 -5.15
CA TYR A 128 -12.17 -1.21 -6.30
C TYR A 128 -13.12 -1.45 -7.48
N ASP A 129 -14.32 -1.97 -7.21
CA ASP A 129 -15.34 -2.16 -8.25
C ASP A 129 -15.84 -0.83 -8.83
N ALA A 130 -15.99 0.19 -7.97
CA ALA A 130 -16.32 1.54 -8.43
C ALA A 130 -15.23 2.16 -9.32
N LEU A 131 -13.95 1.88 -9.08
CA LEU A 131 -12.82 2.29 -9.93
C LEU A 131 -12.77 1.50 -11.24
N ARG A 132 -12.89 0.16 -11.17
CA ARG A 132 -12.89 -0.73 -12.33
C ARG A 132 -14.03 -0.41 -13.30
N SER A 133 -15.23 -0.08 -12.78
CA SER A 133 -16.37 0.34 -13.61
C SER A 133 -16.12 1.63 -14.40
N ARG A 134 -15.08 2.40 -14.03
CA ARG A 134 -14.64 3.62 -14.70
C ARG A 134 -13.33 3.44 -15.50
N GLY A 135 -12.95 2.17 -15.72
CA GLY A 135 -11.80 1.80 -16.53
C GLY A 135 -10.44 1.90 -15.84
N VAL A 136 -10.39 2.16 -14.53
CA VAL A 136 -9.14 2.14 -13.76
C VAL A 136 -8.79 0.67 -13.47
N ASP A 137 -7.60 0.25 -13.87
CA ASP A 137 -7.09 -1.09 -13.55
C ASP A 137 -6.57 -1.11 -12.11
N VAL A 138 -7.19 -1.94 -11.26
CA VAL A 138 -6.87 -2.07 -9.83
C VAL A 138 -6.41 -3.49 -9.55
N LEU A 139 -5.17 -3.63 -9.06
CA LEU A 139 -4.65 -4.88 -8.53
C LEU A 139 -4.95 -4.96 -7.04
N ASP A 140 -5.85 -5.86 -6.68
CA ASP A 140 -6.14 -6.21 -5.29
C ASP A 140 -5.14 -7.26 -4.80
N LEU A 141 -4.35 -6.92 -3.78
CA LEU A 141 -3.38 -7.82 -3.14
C LEU A 141 -4.00 -8.67 -2.02
N SER A 142 -5.25 -8.38 -1.58
CA SER A 142 -5.88 -9.07 -0.46
C SER A 142 -5.97 -10.59 -0.68
N PRO A 143 -6.40 -11.11 -1.85
CA PRO A 143 -6.52 -12.56 -2.05
C PRO A 143 -5.19 -13.30 -1.91
N ILE A 144 -4.10 -12.78 -2.51
CA ILE A 144 -2.80 -13.42 -2.45
C ILE A 144 -2.20 -13.33 -1.04
N PHE A 145 -2.41 -12.21 -0.34
CA PHE A 145 -1.93 -12.05 1.03
C PHE A 145 -2.68 -12.97 2.00
N LEU A 146 -4.01 -13.10 1.88
CA LEU A 146 -4.81 -14.03 2.67
C LEU A 146 -4.42 -15.49 2.42
N GLN A 147 -4.16 -15.86 1.16
CA GLN A 147 -3.72 -17.22 0.80
C GLN A 147 -2.36 -17.57 1.40
N HIS A 148 -1.46 -16.61 1.58
CA HIS A 148 -0.07 -16.81 1.97
C HIS A 148 0.27 -16.25 3.37
N ARG A 149 -0.72 -15.82 4.15
CA ARG A 149 -0.50 -15.17 5.45
C ARG A 149 0.22 -16.04 6.48
N ASP A 150 0.07 -17.35 6.39
CA ASP A 150 0.65 -18.34 7.31
C ASP A 150 1.70 -19.19 6.57
N ASN A 151 2.68 -18.55 5.94
CA ASN A 151 3.72 -19.22 5.16
C ASN A 151 4.95 -19.56 6.02
N GLU A 152 5.70 -20.60 5.65
CA GLU A 152 6.97 -20.98 6.31
C GLU A 152 8.04 -19.89 6.29
N ARG A 153 7.96 -18.95 5.32
CA ARG A 153 8.87 -17.78 5.23
C ARG A 153 8.46 -16.61 6.13
N GLY A 154 7.40 -16.80 6.90
CA GLY A 154 6.83 -15.80 7.79
C GLY A 154 5.55 -15.15 7.26
N GLU A 155 5.03 -14.24 8.05
CA GLU A 155 3.83 -13.48 7.76
C GLU A 155 4.04 -12.50 6.61
N VAL A 156 2.97 -12.11 5.91
CA VAL A 156 3.03 -11.14 4.80
C VAL A 156 3.16 -9.68 5.27
N PHE A 157 2.86 -9.40 6.55
CA PHE A 157 3.13 -8.13 7.22
C PHE A 157 4.07 -8.30 8.39
N CYS A 158 4.89 -7.29 8.67
CA CYS A 158 5.65 -7.22 9.91
C CYS A 158 4.70 -7.06 11.10
N LYS A 159 4.98 -7.76 12.23
CA LYS A 159 4.13 -7.67 13.43
C LYS A 159 4.25 -6.30 14.10
N THR A 160 5.47 -5.77 14.16
CA THR A 160 5.83 -4.57 14.92
C THR A 160 6.01 -3.32 14.06
N ASP A 161 5.83 -3.45 12.74
CA ASP A 161 5.99 -2.37 11.76
C ASP A 161 4.71 -2.18 10.93
N THR A 162 4.53 -0.98 10.36
CA THR A 162 3.37 -0.67 9.51
C THR A 162 3.39 -1.44 8.19
N HIS A 163 4.57 -1.77 7.66
CA HIS A 163 4.75 -2.26 6.30
C HIS A 163 4.59 -3.79 6.18
N TRP A 164 4.44 -4.24 4.93
CA TRP A 164 4.60 -5.65 4.59
C TRP A 164 5.97 -6.18 5.03
N SER A 165 6.06 -7.50 5.21
CA SER A 165 7.35 -8.18 5.40
C SER A 165 8.12 -8.28 4.07
N GLY A 166 9.37 -8.75 4.12
CA GLY A 166 10.09 -9.04 2.89
C GLY A 166 9.39 -10.09 2.02
N TYR A 167 8.72 -11.08 2.64
CA TYR A 167 7.91 -12.05 1.90
C TYR A 167 6.67 -11.42 1.27
N GLY A 168 5.94 -10.57 1.99
CA GLY A 168 4.82 -9.82 1.44
C GLY A 168 5.23 -8.91 0.28
N CYS A 169 6.39 -8.26 0.36
CA CYS A 169 6.97 -7.46 -0.71
C CYS A 169 7.23 -8.30 -1.99
N VAL A 170 7.76 -9.53 -1.83
CA VAL A 170 7.98 -10.45 -2.95
C VAL A 170 6.67 -10.83 -3.63
N LEU A 171 5.65 -11.24 -2.86
CA LEU A 171 4.34 -11.59 -3.41
C LEU A 171 3.70 -10.41 -4.17
N ALA A 172 3.79 -9.20 -3.61
CA ALA A 172 3.29 -8.00 -4.27
C ALA A 172 4.03 -7.75 -5.60
N ALA A 173 5.36 -7.86 -5.61
CA ALA A 173 6.18 -7.67 -6.80
C ALA A 173 5.85 -8.69 -7.91
N GLU A 174 5.69 -9.96 -7.56
CA GLU A 174 5.32 -11.02 -8.51
C GLU A 174 3.99 -10.72 -9.21
N ARG A 175 2.96 -10.30 -8.43
CA ARG A 175 1.64 -9.94 -8.98
C ARG A 175 1.67 -8.66 -9.82
N ILE A 176 2.41 -7.65 -9.37
CA ILE A 176 2.59 -6.42 -10.13
C ILE A 176 3.34 -6.72 -11.45
N ALA A 177 4.42 -7.50 -11.39
CA ALA A 177 5.20 -7.85 -12.57
C ALA A 177 4.39 -8.64 -13.59
N GLU A 178 3.52 -9.56 -13.17
CA GLU A 178 2.59 -10.27 -14.03
C GLU A 178 1.73 -9.28 -14.85
N LYS A 179 1.08 -8.32 -14.18
CA LYS A 179 0.27 -7.27 -14.83
C LYS A 179 1.08 -6.33 -15.72
N VAL A 180 2.28 -5.96 -15.29
CA VAL A 180 3.18 -5.10 -16.07
C VAL A 180 3.65 -5.81 -17.36
N ARG A 181 4.00 -7.10 -17.28
CA ARG A 181 4.37 -7.89 -18.47
C ARG A 181 3.25 -7.98 -19.49
N GLU A 182 1.99 -8.19 -19.05
CA GLU A 182 0.81 -8.17 -19.91
C GLU A 182 0.70 -6.83 -20.67
N LYS A 183 0.82 -5.70 -19.94
CA LYS A 183 0.69 -4.36 -20.51
C LYS A 183 1.84 -3.97 -21.43
N LEU A 184 3.06 -4.29 -21.08
CA LEU A 184 4.26 -4.00 -21.88
C LEU A 184 4.47 -5.00 -23.02
N LYS A 185 3.75 -6.13 -23.02
CA LYS A 185 3.94 -7.25 -23.98
C LYS A 185 5.38 -7.76 -24.00
N VAL A 186 6.02 -7.82 -22.84
CA VAL A 186 7.39 -8.32 -22.64
C VAL A 186 7.38 -9.67 -21.94
N GLN A 187 8.36 -10.51 -22.23
CA GLN A 187 8.59 -11.75 -21.50
C GLN A 187 9.57 -11.50 -20.34
N ALA A 188 9.50 -12.33 -19.31
CA ALA A 188 10.47 -12.29 -18.23
C ALA A 188 11.85 -12.69 -18.76
N THR A 189 12.85 -11.85 -18.54
CA THR A 189 14.27 -12.16 -18.79
C THR A 189 14.95 -12.36 -17.44
N GLN A 190 14.94 -13.60 -16.94
CA GLN A 190 15.46 -13.92 -15.60
C GLN A 190 16.98 -14.03 -15.49
N ASP A 191 17.74 -13.86 -16.58
CA ASP A 191 19.17 -14.20 -16.58
C ASP A 191 20.13 -13.10 -16.05
N SER A 192 19.64 -11.89 -15.79
CA SER A 192 20.51 -10.76 -15.38
C SER A 192 20.68 -10.61 -13.88
N TYR A 193 19.77 -11.17 -13.09
CA TYR A 193 19.72 -11.01 -11.63
C TYR A 193 19.82 -12.34 -10.91
N SER A 194 20.28 -12.30 -9.66
CA SER A 194 20.27 -13.41 -8.70
C SER A 194 19.55 -13.00 -7.44
N THR A 195 18.96 -13.96 -6.74
CA THR A 195 18.23 -13.71 -5.49
C THR A 195 18.75 -14.60 -4.37
N GLU A 196 18.77 -14.06 -3.15
CA GLU A 196 19.16 -14.78 -1.95
C GLU A 196 18.24 -14.39 -0.78
N TRP A 197 17.70 -15.39 -0.07
CA TRP A 197 16.94 -15.14 1.14
C TRP A 197 17.86 -14.95 2.34
N GLN A 198 17.60 -13.92 3.12
CA GLN A 198 18.35 -13.57 4.32
C GLN A 198 17.40 -13.20 5.45
N GLN A 199 17.71 -13.65 6.66
CA GLN A 199 17.04 -13.19 7.87
C GLN A 199 17.70 -11.90 8.36
N ILE A 200 16.86 -10.89 8.64
CA ILE A 200 17.28 -9.67 9.32
C ILE A 200 16.47 -9.45 10.59
N GLU A 201 16.97 -8.58 11.47
CA GLU A 201 16.24 -8.08 12.62
C GLU A 201 15.86 -6.62 12.42
N ILE A 202 14.60 -6.28 12.70
CA ILE A 202 14.10 -4.90 12.64
C ILE A 202 13.50 -4.49 13.97
N THR A 203 13.60 -3.20 14.29
CA THR A 203 12.74 -2.56 15.29
C THR A 203 11.69 -1.77 14.52
N GLY A 204 10.47 -2.29 14.45
CA GLY A 204 9.41 -1.71 13.66
C GLY A 204 9.00 -0.32 14.11
N ASP A 205 8.47 0.47 13.19
CA ASP A 205 8.02 1.84 13.44
C ASP A 205 6.90 1.91 14.51
N LEU A 206 5.98 0.94 14.52
CA LEU A 206 4.91 0.84 15.54
C LEU A 206 5.46 0.53 16.92
N ALA A 207 6.51 -0.28 17.03
CA ALA A 207 7.19 -0.54 18.31
C ALA A 207 7.91 0.71 18.84
N GLN A 208 8.45 1.54 17.95
CA GLN A 208 9.08 2.80 18.32
C GLN A 208 8.05 3.83 18.82
N LEU A 209 6.84 3.82 18.27
CA LEU A 209 5.73 4.71 18.63
C LEU A 209 4.99 4.31 19.93
N LEU A 210 5.32 3.17 20.53
CA LEU A 210 4.76 2.78 21.83
C LEU A 210 5.18 3.77 22.93
N PRO A 211 4.30 4.07 23.90
CA PRO A 211 4.63 4.92 25.04
C PRO A 211 5.88 4.44 25.76
N SER A 212 6.66 5.37 26.32
CA SER A 212 7.94 5.05 26.98
C SER A 212 7.80 4.14 28.19
N ASN A 213 6.62 4.15 28.83
CA ASN A 213 6.28 3.30 29.98
C ASN A 213 5.67 1.95 29.59
N SER A 214 5.52 1.65 28.29
CA SER A 214 5.03 0.36 27.81
C SER A 214 6.17 -0.63 27.68
N ALA A 215 5.88 -1.91 27.91
CA ALA A 215 6.81 -2.99 27.54
C ALA A 215 6.97 -3.00 26.01
N LYS A 216 8.18 -2.67 25.54
CA LYS A 216 8.49 -2.70 24.11
C LYS A 216 8.81 -4.12 23.68
N PRO A 217 8.29 -4.59 22.55
CA PRO A 217 8.73 -5.86 21.97
C PRO A 217 10.22 -5.79 21.61
N GLY A 218 10.90 -6.91 21.68
CA GLY A 218 12.25 -7.05 21.13
C GLY A 218 12.26 -6.91 19.59
N PRO A 219 13.47 -6.89 18.98
CA PRO A 219 13.59 -6.87 17.53
C PRO A 219 12.84 -8.05 16.89
N GLU A 220 12.15 -7.77 15.79
CA GLU A 220 11.43 -8.77 15.01
C GLU A 220 12.36 -9.37 13.96
N LYS A 221 12.37 -10.71 13.87
CA LYS A 221 13.11 -11.45 12.84
C LYS A 221 12.23 -11.65 11.63
N ILE A 222 12.66 -11.16 10.48
CA ILE A 222 11.93 -11.29 9.22
C ILE A 222 12.85 -11.85 8.12
N GLN A 223 12.24 -12.52 7.13
CA GLN A 223 12.94 -12.96 5.93
C GLN A 223 12.80 -11.89 4.85
N ILE A 224 13.92 -11.54 4.19
CA ILE A 224 13.95 -10.68 3.00
C ILE A 224 14.62 -11.42 1.85
N ARG A 225 14.23 -11.14 0.61
CA ARG A 225 14.86 -11.66 -0.60
C ARG A 225 15.73 -10.56 -1.21
N ASN A 226 17.04 -10.65 -1.02
CA ASN A 226 17.99 -9.74 -1.67
C ASN A 226 18.07 -10.03 -3.17
N VAL A 227 18.13 -8.97 -3.96
CA VAL A 227 18.32 -9.00 -5.41
C VAL A 227 19.65 -8.37 -5.75
N SER A 228 20.44 -9.00 -6.62
CA SER A 228 21.74 -8.51 -7.08
C SER A 228 21.88 -8.72 -8.58
N GLU A 229 22.55 -7.82 -9.27
CA GLU A 229 23.02 -8.10 -10.61
C GLU A 229 24.06 -9.23 -10.59
N LYS A 230 24.01 -10.15 -11.56
CA LYS A 230 25.02 -11.22 -11.66
C LYS A 230 26.42 -10.68 -11.95
N SER A 231 26.51 -9.47 -12.50
CA SER A 231 27.76 -8.76 -12.80
C SER A 231 28.33 -7.96 -11.61
N GLY A 232 27.57 -7.82 -10.51
CA GLY A 232 27.96 -7.00 -9.37
C GLY A 232 27.10 -7.20 -8.13
N SER A 233 27.52 -6.59 -7.00
CA SER A 233 26.81 -6.70 -5.71
C SER A 233 26.23 -5.36 -5.24
N GLY A 234 26.17 -4.37 -6.10
CA GLY A 234 25.66 -3.03 -5.77
C GLY A 234 24.15 -2.97 -5.56
N LYS A 235 23.69 -1.88 -4.96
CA LYS A 235 22.28 -1.52 -4.86
C LYS A 235 21.70 -1.29 -6.26
N ILE A 236 20.54 -1.86 -6.56
CA ILE A 236 19.81 -1.61 -7.79
C ILE A 236 19.47 -0.11 -7.88
N GLN A 237 19.75 0.51 -9.00
CA GLN A 237 19.43 1.91 -9.23
C GLN A 237 18.14 2.05 -10.04
N SER A 238 17.32 3.03 -9.67
CA SER A 238 16.15 3.44 -10.45
C SER A 238 16.60 3.92 -11.84
N ASP A 239 15.92 3.44 -12.91
CA ASP A 239 16.23 3.84 -14.29
C ASP A 239 15.19 4.83 -14.84
N SER A 240 15.59 6.10 -14.97
CA SER A 240 14.72 7.16 -15.53
C SER A 240 14.30 6.92 -16.98
N ASN A 241 14.96 6.01 -17.70
CA ASN A 241 14.62 5.62 -19.08
C ASN A 241 13.67 4.42 -19.14
N SER A 242 13.40 3.78 -18.01
CA SER A 242 12.50 2.62 -17.93
C SER A 242 11.11 2.92 -18.50
N PRO A 243 10.49 2.00 -19.23
CA PRO A 243 9.10 2.13 -19.65
C PRO A 243 8.10 2.01 -18.49
N LEU A 244 8.55 1.53 -17.34
CA LEU A 244 7.77 1.39 -16.11
C LEU A 244 8.14 2.51 -15.13
N LEU A 245 7.14 3.27 -14.70
CA LEU A 245 7.25 4.21 -13.57
C LEU A 245 6.56 3.60 -12.34
N LEU A 246 7.31 3.41 -11.26
CA LEU A 246 6.81 3.04 -9.94
C LEU A 246 6.62 4.30 -9.11
N LEU A 247 5.39 4.58 -8.74
CA LEU A 247 4.99 5.76 -7.98
C LEU A 247 4.37 5.30 -6.66
N GLY A 248 4.80 5.84 -5.49
CA GLY A 248 4.18 5.40 -4.25
C GLY A 248 4.72 6.01 -2.96
N ASP A 249 4.23 5.47 -1.85
CA ASP A 249 4.61 5.84 -0.49
C ASP A 249 5.77 5.00 0.05
N SER A 250 5.89 4.93 1.39
CA SER A 250 6.93 4.18 2.07
C SER A 250 6.90 2.67 1.79
N TYR A 251 5.79 2.10 1.34
CA TYR A 251 5.73 0.71 0.88
C TYR A 251 6.62 0.45 -0.34
N THR A 252 6.86 1.47 -1.18
CA THR A 252 7.79 1.35 -2.31
C THR A 252 9.25 1.53 -1.91
N LEU A 253 9.51 2.05 -0.71
CA LEU A 253 10.83 2.40 -0.21
C LEU A 253 11.38 1.41 0.83
N VAL A 254 10.49 0.73 1.58
CA VAL A 254 10.90 -0.24 2.60
C VAL A 254 11.73 -1.36 1.97
N PHE A 255 12.81 -1.77 2.66
CA PHE A 255 13.82 -2.74 2.22
C PHE A 255 14.64 -2.33 0.96
N HIS A 256 14.42 -1.11 0.44
CA HIS A 256 15.26 -0.48 -0.57
C HIS A 256 16.04 0.71 -0.01
N ASP A 257 15.37 1.59 0.75
CA ASP A 257 15.97 2.79 1.35
C ASP A 257 16.12 2.72 2.87
N PHE A 258 15.43 1.81 3.53
CA PHE A 258 15.53 1.61 4.98
C PHE A 258 15.23 0.14 5.34
N TYR A 259 15.76 -0.31 6.47
CA TYR A 259 15.87 -1.70 6.97
C TYR A 259 16.79 -2.60 6.13
N ALA A 260 16.83 -2.44 4.82
CA ALA A 260 17.71 -3.12 3.87
C ALA A 260 17.90 -2.25 2.62
N GLU A 261 18.71 -2.70 1.66
CA GLU A 261 19.07 -1.90 0.47
C GLU A 261 18.76 -2.59 -0.87
N ARG A 262 18.42 -3.89 -0.88
CA ARG A 262 18.29 -4.69 -2.11
C ARG A 262 17.11 -5.66 -2.08
N ALA A 263 16.12 -5.39 -1.24
CA ALA A 263 15.00 -6.29 -1.03
C ALA A 263 13.63 -5.60 -1.11
N GLY A 264 13.58 -4.32 -1.50
CA GLY A 264 12.36 -3.54 -1.63
C GLY A 264 11.61 -3.79 -2.94
N LEU A 265 10.47 -3.14 -3.10
CA LEU A 265 9.60 -3.35 -4.26
C LEU A 265 10.31 -3.06 -5.60
N LEU A 266 11.16 -2.01 -5.68
CA LEU A 266 11.97 -1.73 -6.85
C LEU A 266 12.86 -2.94 -7.21
N ASP A 267 13.54 -3.49 -6.20
CA ASP A 267 14.50 -4.58 -6.37
C ASP A 267 13.81 -5.86 -6.83
N GLN A 268 12.67 -6.18 -6.19
CA GLN A 268 11.90 -7.36 -6.55
C GLN A 268 11.31 -7.24 -7.97
N LEU A 269 10.76 -6.07 -8.33
CA LEU A 269 10.26 -5.82 -9.68
C LEU A 269 11.39 -5.90 -10.72
N THR A 270 12.59 -5.44 -10.39
CA THR A 270 13.75 -5.57 -11.27
C THR A 270 14.09 -7.03 -11.57
N ASN A 271 14.07 -7.89 -10.54
CA ASN A 271 14.27 -9.32 -10.72
C ASN A 271 13.19 -9.96 -11.59
N GLU A 272 11.92 -9.62 -11.33
CA GLU A 272 10.77 -10.22 -12.02
C GLU A 272 10.65 -9.76 -13.49
N LEU A 273 11.08 -8.53 -13.79
CA LEU A 273 10.94 -7.93 -15.11
C LEU A 273 12.22 -8.02 -15.97
N GLY A 274 13.40 -8.19 -15.33
CA GLY A 274 14.70 -8.17 -15.99
C GLY A 274 15.21 -6.75 -16.29
N PHE A 275 14.56 -5.71 -15.81
CA PHE A 275 14.99 -4.31 -15.91
C PHE A 275 14.50 -3.49 -14.72
N ALA A 276 15.23 -2.45 -14.33
CA ALA A 276 14.85 -1.61 -13.20
C ALA A 276 13.72 -0.63 -13.57
N PRO A 277 12.67 -0.53 -12.74
CA PRO A 277 11.69 0.56 -12.84
C PRO A 277 12.32 1.94 -12.59
N ASP A 278 11.66 3.00 -13.07
CA ASP A 278 11.88 4.35 -12.57
C ASP A 278 11.06 4.54 -11.28
N LEU A 279 11.68 5.05 -10.21
CA LEU A 279 11.03 5.17 -8.90
C LEU A 279 10.82 6.64 -8.50
N ILE A 280 9.59 6.97 -8.16
CA ILE A 280 9.24 8.18 -7.41
C ILE A 280 8.54 7.74 -6.12
N GLY A 281 9.29 7.66 -5.03
CA GLY A 281 8.78 7.31 -3.72
C GLY A 281 8.77 8.51 -2.78
N THR A 282 7.82 8.54 -1.85
CA THR A 282 7.73 9.53 -0.77
C THR A 282 7.45 8.84 0.55
N ARG A 283 8.14 9.24 1.62
CA ARG A 283 7.74 8.80 2.97
C ARG A 283 6.48 9.57 3.40
N GLY A 284 5.53 8.87 3.98
CA GLY A 284 4.26 9.44 4.43
C GLY A 284 3.13 9.21 3.44
N SER A 285 2.63 10.25 2.76
CA SER A 285 1.46 10.14 1.89
C SER A 285 1.79 9.74 0.45
N GLY A 286 1.19 8.64 -0.01
CA GLY A 286 1.22 8.17 -1.39
C GLY A 286 0.08 8.70 -2.27
N ALA A 287 -0.86 9.45 -1.69
CA ALA A 287 -2.03 9.97 -2.40
C ALA A 287 -1.67 11.16 -3.32
N THR A 288 -1.66 12.38 -2.80
CA THR A 288 -1.44 13.61 -3.59
C THR A 288 0.04 13.97 -3.70
N THR A 289 0.82 13.84 -2.63
CA THR A 289 2.21 14.29 -2.56
C THR A 289 3.09 13.64 -3.63
N VAL A 290 2.92 12.34 -3.86
CA VAL A 290 3.72 11.62 -4.86
C VAL A 290 3.35 12.03 -6.29
N ARG A 291 2.08 12.34 -6.57
CA ARG A 291 1.64 12.89 -7.87
C ARG A 291 2.18 14.30 -8.12
N VAL A 292 2.25 15.12 -7.07
CA VAL A 292 2.93 16.43 -7.13
C VAL A 292 4.42 16.27 -7.43
N SER A 293 5.08 15.25 -6.86
CA SER A 293 6.49 14.94 -7.16
C SER A 293 6.68 14.54 -8.62
N LEU A 294 5.78 13.75 -9.19
CA LEU A 294 5.75 13.45 -10.62
C LEU A 294 5.59 14.73 -11.46
N TYR A 295 4.61 15.57 -11.14
CA TYR A 295 4.38 16.84 -11.86
C TYR A 295 5.64 17.73 -11.82
N ARG A 296 6.29 17.87 -10.67
CA ARG A 296 7.54 18.64 -10.55
C ARG A 296 8.64 18.07 -11.43
N ARG A 297 8.73 16.74 -11.59
CA ARG A 297 9.72 16.10 -12.47
C ARG A 297 9.41 16.42 -13.94
N THR A 298 8.15 16.39 -14.36
CA THR A 298 7.77 16.75 -15.73
C THR A 298 7.92 18.24 -16.04
N LEU A 299 7.87 19.12 -15.02
CA LEU A 299 8.21 20.54 -15.20
C LEU A 299 9.70 20.74 -15.47
N LYS A 300 10.57 19.93 -14.85
CA LYS A 300 12.04 19.99 -15.05
C LYS A 300 12.46 19.34 -16.37
N ASP A 301 11.81 18.26 -16.75
CA ASP A 301 12.03 17.55 -18.01
C ASP A 301 10.69 17.32 -18.73
N PRO A 302 10.33 18.18 -19.72
CA PRO A 302 9.09 18.02 -20.48
C PRO A 302 8.99 16.69 -21.24
N ASN A 303 10.10 16.02 -21.51
CA ASN A 303 10.15 14.74 -22.21
C ASN A 303 10.15 13.54 -21.27
N TYR A 304 10.13 13.75 -19.96
CA TYR A 304 10.23 12.70 -18.95
C TYR A 304 9.24 11.54 -19.17
N LEU A 305 8.03 11.84 -19.54
CA LEU A 305 6.98 10.83 -19.77
C LEU A 305 7.04 10.16 -21.15
N SER A 306 7.86 10.62 -22.09
CA SER A 306 7.89 10.12 -23.47
C SER A 306 8.21 8.63 -23.59
N LYS A 307 9.03 8.10 -22.69
CA LYS A 307 9.44 6.69 -22.63
C LYS A 307 8.53 5.83 -21.77
N LYS A 308 7.67 6.42 -20.94
CA LYS A 308 6.78 5.68 -20.04
C LYS A 308 5.64 5.03 -20.81
N ARG A 309 5.28 3.81 -20.45
CA ARG A 309 4.17 3.04 -21.01
C ARG A 309 3.23 2.53 -19.93
N VAL A 310 3.77 2.22 -18.75
CA VAL A 310 3.00 1.78 -17.58
C VAL A 310 3.42 2.61 -16.38
N LEU A 311 2.46 3.04 -15.60
CA LEU A 311 2.64 3.63 -14.28
C LEU A 311 1.96 2.73 -13.26
N VAL A 312 2.75 2.15 -12.35
CA VAL A 312 2.28 1.46 -11.16
C VAL A 312 2.19 2.48 -10.02
N TRP A 313 1.00 2.69 -9.47
CA TRP A 313 0.79 3.56 -8.32
C TRP A 313 0.47 2.72 -7.09
N CYS A 314 1.51 2.49 -6.25
CA CYS A 314 1.45 1.61 -5.08
C CYS A 314 1.50 2.43 -3.80
N PHE A 315 0.48 2.34 -2.97
CA PHE A 315 0.39 3.06 -1.70
C PHE A 315 -0.59 2.37 -0.73
N SER A 316 -0.51 2.71 0.54
CA SER A 316 -1.42 2.16 1.55
C SER A 316 -2.88 2.52 1.29
N ALA A 317 -3.78 1.54 1.28
CA ALA A 317 -5.21 1.76 1.04
C ALA A 317 -5.87 2.69 2.07
N ARG A 318 -5.32 2.82 3.30
CA ARG A 318 -5.84 3.79 4.28
C ARG A 318 -5.84 5.22 3.76
N GLU A 319 -4.95 5.57 2.83
CA GLU A 319 -4.90 6.91 2.23
C GLU A 319 -6.22 7.35 1.62
N PHE A 320 -7.09 6.43 1.23
CA PHE A 320 -8.39 6.78 0.67
C PHE A 320 -9.26 7.62 1.62
N SER A 321 -9.15 7.43 2.94
CA SER A 321 -9.85 8.25 3.94
C SER A 321 -8.92 9.05 4.85
N GLU A 322 -7.64 8.67 4.96
CA GLU A 322 -6.70 9.25 5.92
C GLU A 322 -5.75 10.29 5.32
N ALA A 323 -5.70 10.43 4.00
CA ALA A 323 -4.90 11.48 3.36
C ALA A 323 -5.46 12.88 3.65
N ASP A 324 -4.56 13.85 3.80
CA ASP A 324 -4.91 15.26 4.04
C ASP A 324 -5.67 15.89 2.89
N LEU A 325 -5.52 15.34 1.67
CA LEU A 325 -6.21 15.83 0.47
C LEU A 325 -6.12 14.85 -0.70
N TRP A 326 -7.18 14.85 -1.51
CA TRP A 326 -7.29 14.15 -2.79
C TRP A 326 -7.50 15.16 -3.94
N SER A 327 -6.54 16.06 -4.14
CA SER A 327 -6.61 17.04 -5.22
C SER A 327 -6.32 16.45 -6.58
N LYS A 328 -6.92 16.99 -7.63
CA LYS A 328 -6.47 16.76 -9.00
C LYS A 328 -5.10 17.39 -9.20
N VAL A 329 -4.16 16.62 -9.73
CA VAL A 329 -2.79 17.07 -9.99
C VAL A 329 -2.48 16.85 -11.46
N PRO A 330 -2.03 17.87 -12.20
CA PRO A 330 -1.57 17.69 -13.57
C PRO A 330 -0.41 16.71 -13.66
N VAL A 331 -0.37 15.86 -14.68
CA VAL A 331 0.80 14.99 -14.91
C VAL A 331 1.90 15.69 -15.71
N SER A 332 1.56 16.77 -16.44
CA SER A 332 2.50 17.69 -17.12
C SER A 332 1.79 19.01 -17.42
N LYS A 333 2.54 20.00 -17.94
CA LYS A 333 1.95 21.19 -18.56
C LYS A 333 1.12 20.85 -19.77
#